data_7a2d9665df4f02a74600c68fbbf7d708
#
_entry.id   7a2d9665df4f02a74600c68fbbf7d708
#
_cell.length_a   1.000
_cell.length_b   1.000
_cell.length_c   1.000
_cell.angle_alpha   90.00
_cell.angle_beta   90.00
_cell.angle_gamma   90.00
#
_symmetry.space_group_name_H-M   'P 1'
#
loop_
_entity.id
_entity.type
_entity.pdbx_description
1 polymer ?
#
loop_
_entity_poly.entity_id
_entity_poly.type
_entity_poly.pdbx_seq_one_letter_code
_entity_poly.pdbx_strand_id
1 'polypeptide(L)'
;IATLLSRVAEFLICLVCALRSRILPLDLAAFFRPGWEMLRRFVKYSTPVILNETAWGLGNSLLTVILGYTDNSVEMLAANAVMGNLNRLFLVVCFGLGAATAVMVGKAIGEGQSHREVMDLSRTLLVFTLLVGTGLAAVSLALVPTLFVPVVFPLFKLTGQSAAIAAALAVTSFVMIPLHAYSISA
;
A
#
# COMPACT_ATOMS: atom_id res chain seq x y z
N ILE A 1 17.35 -14.00 -1.76
CA ILE A 1 16.95 -15.25 -2.46
C ILE A 1 15.45 -15.49 -2.32
N ALA A 2 14.86 -15.50 -1.11
CA ALA A 2 13.44 -15.73 -0.90
C ALA A 2 12.55 -14.76 -1.68
N THR A 3 12.87 -13.47 -1.65
CA THR A 3 12.15 -12.42 -2.39
C THR A 3 12.20 -12.64 -3.91
N LEU A 4 13.37 -13.05 -4.43
CA LEU A 4 13.53 -13.33 -5.84
C LEU A 4 12.67 -14.53 -6.28
N LEU A 5 12.70 -15.62 -5.50
CA LEU A 5 11.89 -16.81 -5.75
C LEU A 5 10.39 -16.48 -5.73
N SER A 6 9.94 -15.67 -4.76
CA SER A 6 8.55 -15.21 -4.68
C SER A 6 8.13 -14.42 -5.91
N ARG A 7 8.97 -13.50 -6.39
CA ARG A 7 8.70 -12.70 -7.60
C ARG A 7 8.70 -13.53 -8.87
N VAL A 8 9.60 -14.51 -8.98
CA VAL A 8 9.61 -15.45 -10.10
C VAL A 8 8.35 -16.31 -10.10
N ALA A 9 7.95 -16.84 -8.94
CA ALA A 9 6.71 -17.62 -8.82
C ALA A 9 5.46 -16.78 -9.19
N GLU A 10 5.37 -15.56 -8.68
CA GLU A 10 4.31 -14.60 -9.01
C GLU A 10 4.24 -14.36 -10.53
N PHE A 11 5.38 -14.07 -11.15
CA PHE A 11 5.46 -13.86 -12.60
C PHE A 11 5.01 -15.09 -13.39
N LEU A 12 5.47 -16.28 -13.01
CA LEU A 12 5.08 -17.52 -13.69
C LEU A 12 3.58 -17.81 -13.57
N ILE A 13 2.99 -17.60 -12.39
CA ILE A 13 1.55 -17.76 -12.17
C ILE A 13 0.77 -16.77 -13.06
N CYS A 14 1.14 -15.50 -13.04
CA CYS A 14 0.50 -14.49 -13.88
C CYS A 14 0.64 -14.81 -15.38
N LEU A 15 1.82 -15.27 -15.82
CA LEU A 15 2.07 -15.65 -17.20
C LEU A 15 1.20 -16.84 -17.62
N VAL A 16 1.14 -17.89 -16.79
CA VAL A 16 0.29 -19.06 -17.04
C VAL A 16 -1.18 -18.68 -17.11
N CYS A 17 -1.65 -17.84 -16.17
CA CYS A 17 -3.03 -17.34 -16.16
C CYS A 17 -3.34 -16.50 -17.43
N ALA A 18 -2.42 -15.63 -17.84
CA ALA A 18 -2.58 -14.82 -19.04
C ALA A 18 -2.60 -15.68 -20.32
N LEU A 19 -1.69 -16.64 -20.46
CA LEU A 19 -1.65 -17.57 -21.59
C LEU A 19 -2.88 -18.48 -21.67
N ARG A 20 -3.45 -18.82 -20.52
CA ARG A 20 -4.64 -19.69 -20.43
C ARG A 20 -5.96 -18.92 -20.59
N SER A 21 -5.91 -17.60 -20.44
CA SER A 21 -7.08 -16.74 -20.60
C SER A 21 -7.50 -16.64 -22.05
N ARG A 22 -8.73 -17.06 -22.36
CA ARG A 22 -9.33 -16.87 -23.68
C ARG A 22 -9.87 -15.45 -23.91
N ILE A 23 -9.90 -14.64 -22.86
CA ILE A 23 -10.46 -13.28 -22.89
C ILE A 23 -9.43 -12.26 -23.39
N LEU A 24 -8.14 -12.53 -23.13
CA LEU A 24 -7.03 -11.69 -23.55
C LEU A 24 -6.17 -12.47 -24.54
N PRO A 25 -6.42 -12.39 -25.88
CA PRO A 25 -5.51 -12.94 -26.84
C PRO A 25 -4.18 -12.18 -26.74
N LEU A 26 -3.15 -12.84 -26.23
CA LEU A 26 -1.79 -12.29 -26.19
C LEU A 26 -1.25 -12.28 -27.60
N ASP A 27 -1.38 -11.16 -28.28
CA ASP A 27 -0.68 -10.90 -29.53
C ASP A 27 0.73 -10.37 -29.21
N LEU A 28 1.70 -11.26 -29.25
CA LEU A 28 3.10 -10.92 -29.00
C LEU A 28 3.63 -9.88 -30.01
N ALA A 29 3.08 -9.83 -31.22
CA ALA A 29 3.47 -8.84 -32.20
C ALA A 29 2.95 -7.44 -31.82
N ALA A 30 1.74 -7.35 -31.30
CA ALA A 30 1.17 -6.10 -30.77
C ALA A 30 1.90 -5.63 -29.51
N PHE A 31 2.38 -6.55 -28.67
CA PHE A 31 3.16 -6.22 -27.47
C PHE A 31 4.47 -5.48 -27.80
N PHE A 32 5.16 -5.87 -28.87
CA PHE A 32 6.42 -5.23 -29.30
C PHE A 32 6.23 -4.00 -30.20
N ARG A 33 5.00 -3.71 -30.60
CA ARG A 33 4.68 -2.54 -31.45
C ARG A 33 3.53 -1.73 -30.86
N PRO A 34 3.68 -1.15 -29.66
CA PRO A 34 2.65 -0.27 -29.11
C PRO A 34 2.49 0.93 -30.04
N GLY A 35 1.27 1.23 -30.47
CA GLY A 35 0.99 2.41 -31.28
C GLY A 35 1.40 3.68 -30.52
N TRP A 36 1.95 4.67 -31.23
CA TRP A 36 2.42 5.93 -30.63
C TRP A 36 1.35 6.63 -29.79
N GLU A 37 0.11 6.56 -30.21
CA GLU A 37 -1.02 7.14 -29.47
C GLU A 37 -1.25 6.42 -28.14
N MET A 38 -1.16 5.10 -28.10
CA MET A 38 -1.27 4.31 -26.87
C MET A 38 -0.12 4.63 -25.91
N LEU A 39 1.10 4.73 -26.42
CA LEU A 39 2.28 5.10 -25.62
C LEU A 39 2.12 6.51 -25.03
N ARG A 40 1.66 7.48 -25.82
CA ARG A 40 1.43 8.85 -25.35
C ARG A 40 0.36 8.91 -24.25
N ARG A 41 -0.74 8.17 -24.40
CA ARG A 41 -1.78 8.06 -23.37
C ARG A 41 -1.22 7.43 -22.11
N PHE A 42 -0.50 6.32 -22.23
CA PHE A 42 0.15 5.66 -21.10
C PHE A 42 1.07 6.60 -20.33
N VAL A 43 1.99 7.27 -21.01
CA VAL A 43 2.91 8.23 -20.38
C VAL A 43 2.14 9.35 -19.69
N LYS A 44 1.12 9.93 -20.33
CA LYS A 44 0.30 11.01 -19.77
C LYS A 44 -0.35 10.62 -18.43
N TYR A 45 -0.88 9.39 -18.33
CA TYR A 45 -1.57 8.94 -17.12
C TYR A 45 -0.61 8.34 -16.09
N SER A 46 0.52 7.77 -16.51
CA SER A 46 1.50 7.19 -15.59
C SER A 46 2.42 8.24 -14.96
N THR A 47 2.70 9.35 -15.64
CA THR A 47 3.62 10.40 -15.13
C THR A 47 3.21 10.92 -13.75
N PRO A 48 1.96 11.34 -13.48
CA PRO A 48 1.58 11.83 -12.15
C PRO A 48 1.70 10.74 -11.08
N VAL A 49 1.42 9.49 -11.41
CA VAL A 49 1.58 8.36 -10.49
C VAL A 49 3.06 8.14 -10.16
N ILE A 50 3.92 8.12 -11.17
CA ILE A 50 5.38 7.97 -10.98
C ILE A 50 5.94 9.11 -10.13
N LEU A 51 5.52 10.35 -10.37
CA LEU A 51 5.94 11.51 -9.57
C LEU A 51 5.50 11.38 -8.12
N ASN A 52 4.26 10.95 -7.87
CA ASN A 52 3.73 10.73 -6.53
C ASN A 52 4.51 9.63 -5.79
N GLU A 53 4.72 8.48 -6.42
CA GLU A 53 5.49 7.37 -5.84
C GLU A 53 6.95 7.75 -5.57
N THR A 54 7.56 8.51 -6.49
CA THR A 54 8.93 9.00 -6.32
C THR A 54 9.01 9.98 -5.15
N ALA A 55 8.08 10.93 -5.04
CA ALA A 55 8.03 11.89 -3.94
C ALA A 55 7.82 11.16 -2.60
N TRP A 56 6.95 10.16 -2.55
CA TRP A 56 6.72 9.34 -1.37
C TRP A 56 7.99 8.54 -0.97
N GLY A 57 8.65 7.91 -1.94
CA GLY A 57 9.92 7.19 -1.72
C GLY A 57 11.04 8.10 -1.22
N LEU A 58 11.18 9.30 -1.80
CA LEU A 58 12.13 10.31 -1.34
C LEU A 58 11.83 10.78 0.07
N GLY A 59 10.55 11.03 0.40
CA GLY A 59 10.11 11.42 1.76
C GLY A 59 10.50 10.38 2.81
N ASN A 60 10.26 9.10 2.54
CA ASN A 60 10.66 8.01 3.44
C ASN A 60 12.19 7.90 3.59
N SER A 61 12.94 8.11 2.49
CA SER A 61 14.41 8.09 2.54
C SER A 61 14.95 9.25 3.34
N LEU A 62 14.41 10.45 3.16
CA LEU A 62 14.80 11.64 3.93
C LEU A 62 14.48 11.46 5.43
N LEU A 63 13.32 10.89 5.76
CA LEU A 63 12.99 10.58 7.16
C LEU A 63 14.04 9.68 7.79
N THR A 64 14.45 8.62 7.10
CA THR A 64 15.49 7.72 7.60
C THR A 64 16.83 8.42 7.79
N VAL A 65 17.20 9.33 6.88
CA VAL A 65 18.42 10.14 7.02
C VAL A 65 18.32 11.06 8.24
N ILE A 66 17.21 11.77 8.42
CA ILE A 66 16.99 12.66 9.58
C ILE A 66 17.08 11.88 10.89
N LEU A 67 16.44 10.70 10.97
CA LEU A 67 16.54 9.83 12.15
C LEU A 67 17.97 9.38 12.42
N GLY A 68 18.80 9.20 11.38
CA GLY A 68 20.21 8.85 11.52
C GLY A 68 21.10 9.95 12.10
N TYR A 69 20.66 11.22 12.05
CA TYR A 69 21.38 12.37 12.62
C TYR A 69 20.96 12.74 14.05
N THR A 70 20.04 12.00 14.66
CA THR A 70 19.62 12.23 16.06
C THR A 70 20.61 11.60 17.05
N ASP A 71 20.70 12.14 18.26
CA ASP A 71 21.60 11.65 19.32
C ASP A 71 21.35 10.16 19.66
N ASN A 72 20.10 9.68 19.51
CA ASN A 72 19.68 8.30 19.72
C ASN A 72 19.39 7.58 18.40
N SER A 73 20.20 7.80 17.37
CA SER A 73 19.96 7.32 16.01
C SER A 73 19.73 5.82 15.89
N VAL A 74 20.50 5.00 16.60
CA VAL A 74 20.39 3.53 16.57
C VAL A 74 19.02 3.09 17.09
N GLU A 75 18.57 3.66 18.19
CA GLU A 75 17.27 3.35 18.82
C GLU A 75 16.10 3.84 17.98
N MET A 76 16.22 5.04 17.44
CA MET A 76 15.24 5.62 16.51
C MET A 76 15.10 4.81 15.23
N LEU A 77 16.19 4.41 14.60
CA LEU A 77 16.19 3.61 13.38
C LEU A 77 15.64 2.19 13.64
N ALA A 78 16.02 1.57 14.77
CA ALA A 78 15.49 0.27 15.15
C ALA A 78 13.97 0.32 15.38
N ALA A 79 13.50 1.31 16.15
CA ALA A 79 12.08 1.52 16.39
C ALA A 79 11.31 1.77 15.09
N ASN A 80 11.83 2.65 14.23
CA ASN A 80 11.22 2.97 12.94
C ASN A 80 11.15 1.74 12.00
N ALA A 81 12.18 0.90 11.96
CA ALA A 81 12.21 -0.31 11.16
C ALA A 81 11.15 -1.33 11.61
N VAL A 82 11.04 -1.58 12.91
CA VAL A 82 10.04 -2.50 13.47
C VAL A 82 8.63 -1.95 13.22
N MET A 83 8.41 -0.68 13.54
CA MET A 83 7.10 -0.04 13.35
C MET A 83 6.70 0.07 11.89
N GLY A 84 7.65 0.35 10.99
CA GLY A 84 7.41 0.36 9.55
C GLY A 84 6.95 -0.99 9.02
N ASN A 85 7.54 -2.09 9.49
CA ASN A 85 7.11 -3.43 9.12
C ASN A 85 5.72 -3.77 9.67
N LEU A 86 5.43 -3.43 10.92
CA LEU A 86 4.10 -3.62 11.51
C LEU A 86 3.02 -2.79 10.77
N ASN A 87 3.32 -1.53 10.49
CA ASN A 87 2.40 -0.66 9.76
C ASN A 87 2.09 -1.20 8.35
N ARG A 88 3.07 -1.76 7.65
CA ARG A 88 2.86 -2.40 6.33
C ARG A 88 1.87 -3.56 6.39
N LEU A 89 1.85 -4.35 7.47
CA LEU A 89 0.86 -5.44 7.62
C LEU A 89 -0.58 -4.90 7.62
N PHE A 90 -0.81 -3.77 8.26
CA PHE A 90 -2.12 -3.13 8.27
C PHE A 90 -2.45 -2.43 6.95
N LEU A 91 -1.48 -1.75 6.35
CA LEU A 91 -1.65 -1.07 5.07
C LEU A 91 -1.94 -2.02 3.90
N VAL A 92 -1.47 -3.27 3.95
CA VAL A 92 -1.78 -4.29 2.91
C VAL A 92 -3.30 -4.44 2.73
N VAL A 93 -4.07 -4.38 3.82
CA VAL A 93 -5.54 -4.45 3.74
C VAL A 93 -6.09 -3.24 2.98
N CYS A 94 -5.59 -2.03 3.27
CA CYS A 94 -6.01 -0.81 2.59
C CYS A 94 -5.65 -0.85 1.09
N PHE A 95 -4.44 -1.31 0.74
CA PHE A 95 -4.04 -1.49 -0.66
C PHE A 95 -4.90 -2.53 -1.38
N GLY A 96 -5.25 -3.64 -0.71
CA GLY A 96 -6.16 -4.64 -1.26
C GLY A 96 -7.55 -4.08 -1.57
N LEU A 97 -8.10 -3.28 -0.64
CA LEU A 97 -9.39 -2.61 -0.85
C LEU A 97 -9.34 -1.57 -1.96
N GLY A 98 -8.26 -0.78 -2.04
CA GLY A 98 -8.06 0.18 -3.13
C GLY A 98 -7.98 -0.51 -4.50
N ALA A 99 -7.22 -1.60 -4.60
CA ALA A 99 -7.14 -2.39 -5.83
C ALA A 99 -8.51 -2.98 -6.21
N ALA A 100 -9.26 -3.53 -5.25
CA ALA A 100 -10.61 -4.03 -5.48
C ALA A 100 -11.56 -2.92 -5.96
N THR A 101 -11.49 -1.73 -5.34
CA THR A 101 -12.26 -0.55 -5.75
C THR A 101 -11.95 -0.17 -7.20
N ALA A 102 -10.67 -0.08 -7.56
CA ALA A 102 -10.26 0.25 -8.92
C ALA A 102 -10.78 -0.76 -9.96
N VAL A 103 -10.75 -2.06 -9.65
CA VAL A 103 -11.27 -3.11 -10.53
C VAL A 103 -12.80 -3.02 -10.66
N MET A 104 -13.52 -2.83 -9.56
CA MET A 104 -14.99 -2.76 -9.59
C MET A 104 -15.49 -1.54 -10.35
N VAL A 105 -14.90 -0.37 -10.10
CA VAL A 105 -15.25 0.88 -10.79
C VAL A 105 -14.86 0.79 -12.27
N GLY A 106 -13.66 0.28 -12.57
CA GLY A 106 -13.22 0.07 -13.95
C GLY A 106 -14.12 -0.87 -14.73
N LYS A 107 -14.61 -1.94 -14.10
CA LYS A 107 -15.58 -2.86 -14.70
C LYS A 107 -16.92 -2.16 -14.97
N ALA A 108 -17.45 -1.41 -14.01
CA ALA A 108 -18.71 -0.67 -14.17
C ALA A 108 -18.65 0.33 -15.36
N ILE A 109 -17.51 1.02 -15.51
CA ILE A 109 -17.25 1.92 -16.64
C ILE A 109 -17.19 1.12 -17.96
N GLY A 110 -16.50 -0.02 -17.97
CA GLY A 110 -16.34 -0.88 -19.14
C GLY A 110 -17.65 -1.53 -19.60
N GLU A 111 -18.59 -1.78 -18.70
CA GLU A 111 -19.94 -2.27 -18.97
C GLU A 111 -20.90 -1.17 -19.47
N GLY A 112 -20.44 0.08 -19.51
CA GLY A 112 -21.25 1.20 -19.98
C GLY A 112 -22.34 1.63 -19.00
N GLN A 113 -22.16 1.40 -17.70
CA GLN A 113 -23.09 1.85 -16.67
C GLN A 113 -23.20 3.37 -16.68
N SER A 114 -24.33 3.89 -16.24
CA SER A 114 -24.57 5.33 -16.21
C SER A 114 -23.58 6.03 -15.26
N HIS A 115 -23.25 7.28 -15.55
CA HIS A 115 -22.35 8.08 -14.69
C HIS A 115 -22.81 8.15 -13.23
N ARG A 116 -24.13 8.14 -13.00
CA ARG A 116 -24.70 8.15 -11.65
C ARG A 116 -24.41 6.84 -10.91
N GLU A 117 -24.64 5.71 -11.56
CA GLU A 117 -24.39 4.38 -10.97
C GLU A 117 -22.91 4.18 -10.62
N VAL A 118 -22.01 4.59 -11.52
CA VAL A 118 -20.56 4.56 -11.26
C VAL A 118 -20.18 5.44 -10.08
N MET A 119 -20.77 6.64 -9.99
CA MET A 119 -20.50 7.56 -8.90
C MET A 119 -21.02 7.03 -7.54
N ASP A 120 -22.21 6.44 -7.53
CA ASP A 120 -22.81 5.86 -6.32
C ASP A 120 -22.02 4.62 -5.86
N LEU A 121 -21.56 3.79 -6.80
CA LEU A 121 -20.66 2.68 -6.52
C LEU A 121 -19.36 3.17 -5.91
N SER A 122 -18.71 4.18 -6.52
CA SER A 122 -17.46 4.75 -6.02
C SER A 122 -17.60 5.31 -4.61
N ARG A 123 -18.68 6.06 -4.35
CA ARG A 123 -18.98 6.59 -3.00
C ARG A 123 -19.19 5.48 -1.98
N THR A 124 -19.93 4.45 -2.35
CA THR A 124 -20.18 3.30 -1.46
C THR A 124 -18.88 2.58 -1.11
N LEU A 125 -18.03 2.32 -2.10
CA LEU A 125 -16.74 1.67 -1.90
C LEU A 125 -15.79 2.53 -1.07
N LEU A 126 -15.79 3.86 -1.27
CA LEU A 126 -14.99 4.80 -0.49
C LEU A 126 -15.42 4.81 0.98
N VAL A 127 -16.74 4.89 1.26
CA VAL A 127 -17.27 4.82 2.63
C VAL A 127 -16.92 3.47 3.27
N PHE A 128 -17.07 2.38 2.54
CA PHE A 128 -16.69 1.06 3.03
C PHE A 128 -15.20 0.97 3.38
N THR A 129 -14.33 1.48 2.51
CA THR A 129 -12.87 1.50 2.77
C THR A 129 -12.52 2.37 3.97
N LEU A 130 -13.20 3.51 4.16
CA LEU A 130 -13.03 4.35 5.34
C LEU A 130 -13.47 3.65 6.63
N LEU A 131 -14.59 2.95 6.60
CA LEU A 131 -15.07 2.19 7.76
C LEU A 131 -14.10 1.07 8.14
N VAL A 132 -13.63 0.32 7.15
CA VAL A 132 -12.62 -0.73 7.38
C VAL A 132 -11.31 -0.13 7.87
N GLY A 133 -10.84 0.97 7.27
CA GLY A 133 -9.63 1.66 7.69
C GLY A 133 -9.72 2.19 9.12
N THR A 134 -10.88 2.75 9.50
CA THR A 134 -11.12 3.23 10.87
C THR A 134 -11.20 2.06 11.87
N GLY A 135 -11.88 0.99 11.51
CA GLY A 135 -11.92 -0.23 12.32
C GLY A 135 -10.52 -0.83 12.52
N LEU A 136 -9.73 -0.87 11.44
CA LEU A 136 -8.35 -1.35 11.49
C LEU A 136 -7.46 -0.47 12.38
N ALA A 137 -7.63 0.85 12.31
CA ALA A 137 -6.92 1.79 13.18
C ALA A 137 -7.29 1.57 14.65
N ALA A 138 -8.57 1.39 14.96
CA ALA A 138 -9.02 1.12 16.33
C ALA A 138 -8.44 -0.19 16.87
N VAL A 139 -8.48 -1.26 16.08
CA VAL A 139 -7.88 -2.56 16.45
C VAL A 139 -6.37 -2.41 16.65
N SER A 140 -5.67 -1.74 15.73
CA SER A 140 -4.22 -1.54 15.82
C SER A 140 -3.85 -0.75 17.09
N LEU A 141 -4.58 0.32 17.38
CA LEU A 141 -4.36 1.12 18.60
C LEU A 141 -4.61 0.30 19.88
N ALA A 142 -5.63 -0.54 19.92
CA ALA A 142 -5.89 -1.45 21.04
C ALA A 142 -4.78 -2.49 21.22
N LEU A 143 -4.16 -2.93 20.11
CA LEU A 143 -3.04 -3.88 20.14
C LEU A 143 -1.73 -3.27 20.65
N VAL A 144 -1.55 -1.95 20.63
CA VAL A 144 -0.33 -1.30 21.14
C VAL A 144 -0.06 -1.67 22.60
N PRO A 145 -0.95 -1.37 23.56
CA PRO A 145 -0.70 -1.70 24.97
C PRO A 145 -0.83 -3.18 25.29
N THR A 146 -1.65 -3.93 24.54
CA THR A 146 -1.99 -5.33 24.86
C THR A 146 -1.04 -6.34 24.25
N LEU A 147 -0.48 -6.06 23.09
CA LEU A 147 0.36 -7.00 22.34
C LEU A 147 1.73 -6.42 21.99
N PHE A 148 1.77 -5.19 21.45
CA PHE A 148 3.04 -4.67 20.92
C PHE A 148 4.03 -4.35 22.03
N VAL A 149 3.61 -3.62 23.07
CA VAL A 149 4.46 -3.26 24.19
C VAL A 149 4.92 -4.48 24.99
N PRO A 150 4.04 -5.42 25.43
CA PRO A 150 4.47 -6.53 26.27
C PRO A 150 5.12 -7.69 25.52
N VAL A 151 4.84 -7.89 24.25
CA VAL A 151 5.27 -9.09 23.50
C VAL A 151 6.17 -8.73 22.33
N VAL A 152 5.70 -7.87 21.43
CA VAL A 152 6.41 -7.61 20.16
C VAL A 152 7.69 -6.81 20.41
N PHE A 153 7.67 -5.75 21.19
CA PHE A 153 8.85 -4.92 21.42
C PHE A 153 9.98 -5.69 22.12
N PRO A 154 9.75 -6.48 23.19
CA PRO A 154 10.80 -7.32 23.77
C PRO A 154 11.34 -8.37 22.79
N LEU A 155 10.50 -8.94 21.94
CA LEU A 155 10.92 -9.92 20.92
C LEU A 155 11.94 -9.30 19.93
N PHE A 156 11.78 -8.02 19.59
CA PHE A 156 12.72 -7.27 18.76
C PHE A 156 13.79 -6.53 19.57
N LYS A 157 13.93 -6.85 20.87
CA LYS A 157 14.89 -6.23 21.82
C LYS A 157 14.74 -4.71 21.93
N LEU A 158 13.54 -4.19 21.68
CA LEU A 158 13.20 -2.80 21.94
C LEU A 158 12.87 -2.65 23.42
N THR A 159 13.76 -2.01 24.18
CA THR A 159 13.61 -1.82 25.62
C THR A 159 13.89 -0.37 26.02
N GLY A 160 13.35 0.06 27.14
CA GLY A 160 13.58 1.42 27.64
C GLY A 160 13.13 2.50 26.65
N GLN A 161 14.05 3.36 26.24
CA GLN A 161 13.76 4.51 25.39
C GLN A 161 13.30 4.09 23.97
N SER A 162 13.89 3.05 23.39
CA SER A 162 13.50 2.56 22.06
C SER A 162 12.07 2.02 22.05
N ALA A 163 11.61 1.38 23.12
CA ALA A 163 10.23 0.92 23.24
C ALA A 163 9.24 2.10 23.37
N ALA A 164 9.60 3.15 24.11
CA ALA A 164 8.77 4.35 24.22
C ALA A 164 8.65 5.08 22.88
N ILE A 165 9.74 5.20 22.12
CA ILE A 165 9.76 5.79 20.79
C ILE A 165 8.90 4.94 19.83
N ALA A 166 9.05 3.61 19.87
CA ALA A 166 8.26 2.69 19.05
C ALA A 166 6.76 2.80 19.35
N ALA A 167 6.37 2.90 20.61
CA ALA A 167 4.98 3.10 21.01
C ALA A 167 4.40 4.43 20.51
N ALA A 168 5.15 5.52 20.59
CA ALA A 168 4.74 6.82 20.05
C ALA A 168 4.59 6.77 18.52
N LEU A 169 5.53 6.15 17.81
CA LEU A 169 5.45 5.94 16.36
C LEU A 169 4.26 5.04 15.98
N ALA A 170 3.97 4.01 16.79
CA ALA A 170 2.82 3.14 16.59
C ALA A 170 1.51 3.93 16.64
N VAL A 171 1.30 4.70 17.70
CA VAL A 171 0.08 5.51 17.86
C VAL A 171 -0.07 6.48 16.69
N THR A 172 0.97 7.21 16.34
CA THR A 172 0.95 8.18 15.25
C THR A 172 0.64 7.50 13.90
N SER A 173 1.31 6.38 13.60
CA SER A 173 1.13 5.64 12.35
C SER A 173 -0.28 5.06 12.23
N PHE A 174 -0.81 4.49 13.31
CA PHE A 174 -2.12 3.84 13.28
C PHE A 174 -3.27 4.85 13.24
N VAL A 175 -3.13 6.01 13.85
CA VAL A 175 -4.08 7.12 13.70
C VAL A 175 -4.16 7.60 12.26
N MET A 176 -3.08 7.47 11.48
CA MET A 176 -3.05 7.87 10.08
C MET A 176 -3.64 6.82 9.12
N ILE A 177 -3.94 5.59 9.56
CA ILE A 177 -4.49 4.52 8.69
C ILE A 177 -5.77 4.96 7.94
N PRO A 178 -6.78 5.60 8.56
CA PRO A 178 -7.97 6.05 7.83
C PRO A 178 -7.66 7.05 6.72
N LEU A 179 -6.69 7.94 6.94
CA LEU A 179 -6.23 8.89 5.91
C LEU A 179 -5.53 8.17 4.76
N HIS A 180 -4.72 7.15 5.05
CA HIS A 180 -4.13 6.31 4.01
C HIS A 180 -5.19 5.53 3.24
N ALA A 181 -6.19 4.95 3.94
CA ALA A 181 -7.30 4.25 3.32
C ALA A 181 -8.08 5.16 2.35
N TYR A 182 -8.35 6.40 2.77
CA TYR A 182 -8.96 7.42 1.90
C TYR A 182 -8.09 7.72 0.69
N SER A 183 -6.81 8.03 0.90
CA SER A 183 -5.87 8.40 -0.18
C SER A 183 -5.66 7.28 -1.22
N ILE A 184 -5.76 6.02 -0.82
CA ILE A 184 -5.59 4.87 -1.72
C ILE A 184 -6.87 4.61 -2.53
N SER A 185 -8.05 4.98 -2.01
CA SER A 185 -9.35 4.65 -2.61
C SER A 185 -10.00 5.82 -3.36
N ALA A 186 -9.54 7.06 -3.13
CA ALA A 186 -10.02 8.26 -3.79
C ALA A 186 -9.39 8.47 -5.15
#